data_b178459702623fd52ef91ad98c1e5600
#
_entry.id   b178459702623fd52ef91ad98c1e5600
#
_cell.length_a   1.000
_cell.length_b   1.000
_cell.length_c   1.000
_cell.angle_alpha   90.00
_cell.angle_beta   90.00
_cell.angle_gamma   90.00
#
_symmetry.space_group_name_H-M   'P 1'
#
loop_
_entity.id
_entity.type
_entity.pdbx_description
1 polymer ?
#
loop_
_entity_poly.entity_id
_entity_poly.type
_entity_poly.pdbx_seq_one_letter_code
_entity_poly.pdbx_strand_id
1 'polypeptide(L)'
;MNKQQQIQIQFKLNDVRQVQFVTLCNEWPEGELQVGNQINFSSDTQNRLVRCLLNIEYKQNDITQLMLGVETVFEFSRESWSSMYDLNGDQWILPVGLVHHMTDITIGAARGILAVRTDDAGFPRAMLPLVNPQQFMRDNLRFPRNINAQASSTPQAEA
;
A
#
# COMPACT_ATOMS: atom_id res chain seq x y z
N MET A 1 34.85 17.98 -10.82
CA MET A 1 33.61 17.34 -11.27
C MET A 1 33.16 16.37 -10.19
N ASN A 2 32.26 16.80 -9.32
CA ASN A 2 31.66 15.93 -8.31
C ASN A 2 30.72 14.93 -9.01
N LYS A 3 31.15 13.68 -9.14
CA LYS A 3 30.22 12.57 -9.39
C LYS A 3 29.35 12.47 -8.14
N GLN A 4 28.15 13.01 -8.18
CA GLN A 4 27.09 12.64 -7.26
C GLN A 4 26.93 11.12 -7.41
N GLN A 5 27.41 10.36 -6.44
CA GLN A 5 27.08 8.96 -6.33
C GLN A 5 25.57 8.89 -6.14
N GLN A 6 24.89 8.53 -7.20
CA GLN A 6 23.46 8.24 -7.17
C GLN A 6 23.31 6.98 -6.31
N ILE A 7 22.88 7.17 -5.06
CA ILE A 7 22.64 6.04 -4.14
C ILE A 7 21.46 5.28 -4.73
N GLN A 8 21.76 4.10 -5.26
CA GLN A 8 20.72 3.21 -5.78
C GLN A 8 20.11 2.44 -4.60
N ILE A 9 18.84 2.71 -4.31
CA ILE A 9 18.09 1.99 -3.27
C ILE A 9 17.75 0.59 -3.78
N GLN A 10 18.22 -0.43 -3.07
CA GLN A 10 17.97 -1.83 -3.38
C GLN A 10 16.96 -2.42 -2.39
N PHE A 11 15.89 -2.97 -2.92
CA PHE A 11 14.86 -3.67 -2.16
C PHE A 11 14.23 -4.76 -3.03
N LYS A 12 13.54 -5.68 -2.39
CA LYS A 12 12.81 -6.76 -3.05
C LYS A 12 11.41 -6.89 -2.47
N LEU A 13 10.48 -7.34 -3.28
CA LEU A 13 9.17 -7.80 -2.82
C LEU A 13 9.38 -9.15 -2.11
N ASN A 14 9.16 -9.18 -0.79
CA ASN A 14 9.40 -10.34 0.05
C ASN A 14 8.15 -11.21 0.19
N ASP A 15 6.96 -10.58 0.25
CA ASP A 15 5.71 -11.30 0.42
C ASP A 15 4.52 -10.49 -0.12
N VAL A 16 3.47 -11.22 -0.53
CA VAL A 16 2.16 -10.67 -0.91
C VAL A 16 1.09 -11.49 -0.19
N ARG A 17 0.26 -10.83 0.60
CA ARG A 17 -0.78 -11.49 1.39
C ARG A 17 -2.14 -10.89 1.12
N GLN A 18 -3.13 -11.76 0.92
CA GLN A 18 -4.51 -11.37 1.09
C GLN A 18 -4.82 -11.43 2.60
N VAL A 19 -5.07 -10.28 3.21
CA VAL A 19 -5.38 -10.20 4.65
C VAL A 19 -6.86 -10.25 4.92
N GLN A 20 -7.68 -9.89 3.93
CA GLN A 20 -9.14 -9.93 4.00
C GLN A 20 -9.75 -10.09 2.61
N PHE A 21 -10.81 -10.88 2.52
CA PHE A 21 -11.76 -10.86 1.40
C PHE A 21 -13.14 -11.22 1.93
N VAL A 22 -14.09 -10.31 1.79
CA VAL A 22 -15.46 -10.47 2.26
C VAL A 22 -16.42 -9.97 1.20
N THR A 23 -17.41 -10.78 0.87
CA THR A 23 -18.58 -10.38 0.08
C THR A 23 -19.78 -10.30 0.98
N LEU A 24 -20.49 -9.18 0.95
CA LEU A 24 -21.68 -8.92 1.78
C LEU A 24 -22.96 -8.94 0.95
N CYS A 25 -22.86 -9.23 -0.35
CA CYS A 25 -23.97 -9.42 -1.25
C CYS A 25 -24.06 -10.89 -1.69
N ASN A 26 -25.27 -11.40 -1.87
CA ASN A 26 -25.51 -12.73 -2.43
C ASN A 26 -25.41 -12.75 -3.96
N GLU A 27 -25.77 -11.64 -4.58
CA GLU A 27 -25.68 -11.41 -6.02
C GLU A 27 -24.93 -10.11 -6.28
N TRP A 28 -24.16 -10.07 -7.36
CA TRP A 28 -23.46 -8.84 -7.72
C TRP A 28 -24.45 -7.73 -8.04
N PRO A 29 -24.33 -6.55 -7.40
CA PRO A 29 -25.29 -5.48 -7.58
C PRO A 29 -25.31 -4.98 -9.02
N GLU A 30 -26.50 -4.72 -9.53
CA GLU A 30 -26.66 -4.01 -10.79
C GLU A 30 -26.46 -2.51 -10.57
N GLY A 31 -25.82 -1.85 -11.55
CA GLY A 31 -25.59 -0.42 -11.54
C GLY A 31 -24.20 -0.01 -11.11
N GLU A 32 -24.04 1.27 -10.82
CA GLU A 32 -22.76 1.87 -10.51
C GLU A 32 -22.33 1.56 -9.06
N LEU A 33 -21.07 1.13 -8.91
CA LEU A 33 -20.43 0.91 -7.62
C LEU A 33 -19.41 2.00 -7.35
N GLN A 34 -19.43 2.52 -6.13
CA GLN A 34 -18.39 3.41 -5.62
C GLN A 34 -17.24 2.56 -5.07
N VAL A 35 -16.02 2.90 -5.45
CA VAL A 35 -14.82 2.21 -4.99
C VAL A 35 -14.02 3.15 -4.10
N GLY A 36 -13.90 2.77 -2.82
CA GLY A 36 -13.00 3.42 -1.88
C GLY A 36 -11.71 2.61 -1.73
N ASN A 37 -10.60 3.29 -1.52
CA ASN A 37 -9.34 2.66 -1.18
C ASN A 37 -8.62 3.44 -0.08
N GLN A 38 -7.88 2.72 0.75
CA GLN A 38 -7.06 3.25 1.82
C GLN A 38 -5.72 2.54 1.82
N ILE A 39 -4.64 3.31 1.89
CA ILE A 39 -3.28 2.82 1.88
C ILE A 39 -2.61 3.19 3.19
N ASN A 40 -2.01 2.19 3.86
CA ASN A 40 -1.28 2.36 5.10
C ASN A 40 0.11 1.74 4.98
N PHE A 41 1.11 2.41 5.56
CA PHE A 41 2.47 1.90 5.63
C PHE A 41 2.88 1.66 7.07
N SER A 42 3.63 0.59 7.28
CA SER A 42 4.29 0.29 8.55
C SER A 42 5.69 -0.24 8.30
N SER A 43 6.55 -0.17 9.29
CA SER A 43 7.92 -0.67 9.19
C SER A 43 8.28 -1.60 10.33
N ASP A 44 9.12 -2.58 10.01
CA ASP A 44 9.90 -3.33 10.98
C ASP A 44 11.37 -2.91 10.79
N THR A 45 11.80 -1.97 11.59
CA THR A 45 13.11 -1.35 11.45
C THR A 45 14.26 -2.29 11.75
N GLN A 46 14.05 -3.32 12.60
CA GLN A 46 15.06 -4.32 12.94
C GLN A 46 15.32 -5.26 11.76
N ASN A 47 14.28 -5.65 11.05
CA ASN A 47 14.37 -6.56 9.91
C ASN A 47 14.44 -5.84 8.56
N ARG A 48 14.46 -4.51 8.55
CA ARG A 48 14.49 -3.67 7.33
C ARG A 48 13.31 -3.93 6.40
N LEU A 49 12.14 -4.12 6.99
CA LEU A 49 10.90 -4.37 6.25
C LEU A 49 10.01 -3.13 6.23
N VAL A 50 9.38 -2.90 5.10
CA VAL A 50 8.29 -1.96 4.95
C VAL A 50 7.07 -2.73 4.43
N ARG A 51 5.93 -2.53 5.08
CA ARG A 51 4.65 -3.12 4.69
C ARG A 51 3.76 -2.04 4.11
N CYS A 52 3.12 -2.36 3.01
CA CYS A 52 2.08 -1.55 2.40
C CYS A 52 0.76 -2.33 2.45
N LEU A 53 -0.21 -1.82 3.19
CA LEU A 53 -1.55 -2.40 3.29
C LEU A 53 -2.53 -1.55 2.47
N LEU A 54 -3.13 -2.16 1.46
CA LEU A 54 -4.18 -1.59 0.65
C LEU A 54 -5.52 -2.23 1.04
N ASN A 55 -6.45 -1.41 1.51
CA ASN A 55 -7.84 -1.81 1.73
C ASN A 55 -8.71 -1.21 0.64
N ILE A 56 -9.55 -2.04 0.04
CA ILE A 56 -10.47 -1.70 -1.04
C ILE A 56 -11.88 -2.04 -0.58
N GLU A 57 -12.81 -1.14 -0.82
CA GLU A 57 -14.21 -1.30 -0.49
C GLU A 57 -15.08 -0.90 -1.67
N TYR A 58 -16.01 -1.78 -2.05
CA TYR A 58 -17.03 -1.50 -3.06
C TYR A 58 -18.35 -1.24 -2.37
N LYS A 59 -18.97 -0.11 -2.65
CA LYS A 59 -20.25 0.32 -2.09
C LYS A 59 -21.28 0.60 -3.19
N GLN A 60 -22.52 0.33 -2.86
CA GLN A 60 -23.68 0.81 -3.61
C GLN A 60 -24.65 1.45 -2.63
N ASN A 61 -25.04 2.70 -2.87
CA ASN A 61 -25.93 3.47 -1.98
C ASN A 61 -25.46 3.44 -0.52
N ASP A 62 -24.16 3.67 -0.28
CA ASP A 62 -23.48 3.63 1.03
C ASP A 62 -23.50 2.26 1.73
N ILE A 63 -23.95 1.21 1.05
CA ILE A 63 -23.92 -0.16 1.57
C ILE A 63 -22.70 -0.88 0.99
N THR A 64 -21.85 -1.38 1.87
CA THR A 64 -20.68 -2.18 1.48
C THR A 64 -21.11 -3.50 0.85
N GLN A 65 -20.58 -3.80 -0.33
CA GLN A 65 -20.85 -5.03 -1.08
C GLN A 65 -19.68 -6.00 -1.03
N LEU A 66 -18.45 -5.47 -1.07
CA LEU A 66 -17.23 -6.24 -1.08
C LEU A 66 -16.10 -5.48 -0.39
N MET A 67 -15.26 -6.20 0.33
CA MET A 67 -14.02 -5.69 0.93
C MET A 67 -12.85 -6.59 0.58
N LEU A 68 -11.73 -6.00 0.21
CA LEU A 68 -10.46 -6.69 -0.02
C LEU A 68 -9.33 -5.95 0.70
N GLY A 69 -8.54 -6.68 1.48
CA GLY A 69 -7.29 -6.19 2.05
C GLY A 69 -6.10 -6.97 1.48
N VAL A 70 -5.11 -6.26 0.96
CA VAL A 70 -3.86 -6.84 0.42
C VAL A 70 -2.68 -6.15 1.07
N GLU A 71 -1.78 -6.94 1.61
CA GLU A 71 -0.52 -6.48 2.18
C GLU A 71 0.64 -6.95 1.31
N THR A 72 1.55 -6.05 1.00
CA THR A 72 2.85 -6.36 0.40
C THR A 72 3.96 -6.05 1.40
N VAL A 73 4.99 -6.88 1.43
CA VAL A 73 6.14 -6.74 2.32
C VAL A 73 7.39 -6.57 1.48
N PHE A 74 8.09 -5.47 1.69
CA PHE A 74 9.35 -5.14 1.01
C PHE A 74 10.52 -5.24 1.98
N GLU A 75 11.58 -5.90 1.56
CA GLU A 75 12.83 -6.03 2.33
C GLU A 75 13.94 -5.21 1.66
N PHE A 76 14.62 -4.39 2.45
CA PHE A 76 15.70 -3.53 1.97
C PHE A 76 17.06 -4.14 2.27
N SER A 77 18.03 -3.92 1.37
CA SER A 77 19.43 -4.22 1.67
C SER A 77 19.89 -3.39 2.87
N ARG A 78 20.91 -3.89 3.57
CA ARG A 78 21.46 -3.18 4.74
C ARG A 78 21.98 -1.79 4.38
N GLU A 79 22.66 -1.69 3.24
CA GLU A 79 23.24 -0.45 2.74
C GLU A 79 22.15 0.57 2.40
N SER A 80 21.12 0.14 1.68
CA SER A 80 20.00 1.01 1.32
C SER A 80 19.21 1.47 2.53
N TRP A 81 18.94 0.56 3.47
CA TRP A 81 18.26 0.90 4.72
C TRP A 81 19.04 1.93 5.53
N SER A 82 20.34 1.73 5.69
CA SER A 82 21.21 2.68 6.39
C SER A 82 21.30 4.02 5.70
N SER A 83 21.27 4.06 4.35
CA SER A 83 21.33 5.32 3.59
C SER A 83 20.09 6.20 3.74
N MET A 84 18.96 5.61 4.12
CA MET A 84 17.70 6.32 4.35
C MET A 84 17.54 6.82 5.79
N TYR A 85 18.51 6.53 6.68
CA TYR A 85 18.44 6.96 8.06
C TYR A 85 18.87 8.41 8.23
N ASP A 86 18.03 9.20 8.88
CA ASP A 86 18.29 10.58 9.27
C ASP A 86 18.75 10.64 10.72
N LEU A 87 20.04 10.94 10.92
CA LEU A 87 20.66 11.04 12.24
C LEU A 87 20.05 12.19 13.08
N ASN A 88 19.68 13.29 12.45
CA ASN A 88 19.15 14.45 13.15
C ASN A 88 17.73 14.23 13.68
N GLY A 89 16.92 13.50 12.90
CA GLY A 89 15.55 13.18 13.26
C GLY A 89 15.38 11.82 13.96
N ASP A 90 16.46 11.02 14.08
CA ASP A 90 16.41 9.64 14.59
C ASP A 90 15.30 8.81 13.96
N GLN A 91 15.24 8.82 12.63
CA GLN A 91 14.18 8.23 11.85
C GLN A 91 14.67 7.74 10.48
N TRP A 92 13.95 6.81 9.88
CA TRP A 92 14.11 6.46 8.46
C TRP A 92 13.20 7.31 7.61
N ILE A 93 13.73 7.83 6.51
CA ILE A 93 13.00 8.64 5.53
C ILE A 93 12.98 7.89 4.21
N LEU A 94 11.80 7.44 3.78
CA LEU A 94 11.61 6.82 2.48
C LEU A 94 11.21 7.89 1.46
N PRO A 95 11.98 8.05 0.38
CA PRO A 95 11.64 9.02 -0.66
C PRO A 95 10.25 8.75 -1.26
N VAL A 96 9.52 9.81 -1.54
CA VAL A 96 8.15 9.71 -2.08
C VAL A 96 8.07 8.89 -3.38
N GLY A 97 9.06 8.98 -4.25
CA GLY A 97 9.12 8.18 -5.48
C GLY A 97 9.19 6.67 -5.21
N LEU A 98 9.91 6.26 -4.16
CA LEU A 98 9.95 4.87 -3.72
C LEU A 98 8.60 4.43 -3.15
N VAL A 99 7.95 5.29 -2.38
CA VAL A 99 6.61 5.04 -1.83
C VAL A 99 5.59 4.83 -2.94
N HIS A 100 5.63 5.66 -3.99
CA HIS A 100 4.77 5.50 -5.16
C HIS A 100 5.01 4.15 -5.84
N HIS A 101 6.26 3.76 -6.01
CA HIS A 101 6.60 2.48 -6.64
C HIS A 101 6.10 1.27 -5.83
N MET A 102 6.28 1.27 -4.51
CA MET A 102 5.73 0.23 -3.63
C MET A 102 4.20 0.19 -3.69
N THR A 103 3.56 1.35 -3.74
CA THR A 103 2.10 1.46 -3.88
C THR A 103 1.62 0.88 -5.21
N ASP A 104 2.29 1.16 -6.32
CA ASP A 104 1.94 0.62 -7.64
C ASP A 104 2.04 -0.91 -7.67
N ILE A 105 3.08 -1.48 -7.05
CA ILE A 105 3.22 -2.93 -6.91
C ILE A 105 2.05 -3.52 -6.12
N THR A 106 1.67 -2.88 -5.01
CA THR A 106 0.57 -3.34 -4.16
C THR A 106 -0.77 -3.28 -4.89
N ILE A 107 -1.02 -2.20 -5.64
CA ILE A 107 -2.23 -2.05 -6.47
C ILE A 107 -2.28 -3.12 -7.56
N GLY A 108 -1.15 -3.41 -8.20
CA GLY A 108 -1.06 -4.47 -9.22
C GLY A 108 -1.40 -5.85 -8.64
N ALA A 109 -0.85 -6.18 -7.46
CA ALA A 109 -1.16 -7.41 -6.75
C ALA A 109 -2.66 -7.47 -6.37
N ALA A 110 -3.21 -6.38 -5.85
CA ALA A 110 -4.62 -6.31 -5.47
C ALA A 110 -5.56 -6.50 -6.66
N ARG A 111 -5.23 -5.95 -7.84
CA ARG A 111 -5.99 -6.18 -9.07
C ARG A 111 -6.08 -7.65 -9.45
N GLY A 112 -4.96 -8.36 -9.39
CA GLY A 112 -4.92 -9.78 -9.68
C GLY A 112 -5.74 -10.60 -8.69
N ILE A 113 -5.56 -10.34 -7.40
CA ILE A 113 -6.29 -11.04 -6.33
C ILE A 113 -7.79 -10.76 -6.44
N LEU A 114 -8.19 -9.51 -6.64
CA LEU A 114 -9.60 -9.13 -6.78
C LEU A 114 -10.27 -9.84 -7.95
N ALA A 115 -9.62 -9.89 -9.11
CA ALA A 115 -10.14 -10.56 -10.30
C ALA A 115 -10.38 -12.05 -10.05
N VAL A 116 -9.43 -12.74 -9.43
CA VAL A 116 -9.54 -14.18 -9.11
C VAL A 116 -10.62 -14.42 -8.06
N ARG A 117 -10.63 -13.61 -6.99
CA ARG A 117 -11.59 -13.81 -5.89
C ARG A 117 -13.04 -13.53 -6.29
N THR A 118 -13.28 -12.54 -7.12
CA THR A 118 -14.64 -12.28 -7.62
C THR A 118 -15.10 -13.37 -8.60
N ASP A 119 -14.20 -13.88 -9.44
CA ASP A 119 -14.49 -15.02 -10.32
C ASP A 119 -14.82 -16.28 -9.51
N ASP A 120 -14.01 -16.62 -8.50
CA ASP A 120 -14.23 -17.76 -7.60
C ASP A 120 -15.55 -17.64 -6.82
N ALA A 121 -15.97 -16.43 -6.48
CA ALA A 121 -17.25 -16.16 -5.81
C ALA A 121 -18.46 -16.23 -6.74
N GLY A 122 -18.26 -16.46 -8.03
CA GLY A 122 -19.32 -16.50 -9.04
C GLY A 122 -19.84 -15.12 -9.44
N PHE A 123 -19.08 -14.06 -9.18
CA PHE A 123 -19.37 -12.69 -9.57
C PHE A 123 -18.68 -12.34 -10.90
N PRO A 124 -19.14 -11.28 -11.60
CA PRO A 124 -18.35 -10.70 -12.66
C PRO A 124 -16.98 -10.27 -12.15
N ARG A 125 -15.95 -10.45 -12.94
CA ARG A 125 -14.59 -10.02 -12.58
C ARG A 125 -14.57 -8.54 -12.24
N ALA A 126 -14.36 -8.22 -10.97
CA ALA A 126 -14.21 -6.84 -10.56
C ALA A 126 -12.83 -6.31 -10.93
N MET A 127 -12.80 -5.11 -11.48
CA MET A 127 -11.57 -4.42 -11.84
C MET A 127 -11.41 -3.19 -10.96
N LEU A 128 -10.27 -3.10 -10.30
CA LEU A 128 -9.91 -1.88 -9.58
C LEU A 128 -9.67 -0.75 -10.59
N PRO A 129 -10.29 0.42 -10.44
CA PRO A 129 -10.01 1.57 -11.29
C PRO A 129 -8.53 1.96 -11.26
N LEU A 130 -8.10 2.71 -12.27
CA LEU A 130 -6.76 3.28 -12.26
C LEU A 130 -6.60 4.21 -11.07
N VAL A 131 -5.59 3.92 -10.24
CA VAL A 131 -5.25 4.72 -9.06
C VAL A 131 -3.91 5.37 -9.33
N ASN A 132 -3.84 6.67 -9.13
CA ASN A 132 -2.59 7.41 -9.22
C ASN A 132 -2.01 7.62 -7.81
N PRO A 133 -0.91 6.94 -7.44
CA PRO A 133 -0.30 7.08 -6.12
C PRO A 133 0.08 8.51 -5.76
N GLN A 134 0.42 9.34 -6.75
CA GLN A 134 0.78 10.75 -6.55
C GLN A 134 -0.36 11.60 -5.98
N GLN A 135 -1.61 11.15 -6.15
CA GLN A 135 -2.76 11.85 -5.57
C GLN A 135 -2.91 11.61 -4.07
N PHE A 136 -2.43 10.45 -3.59
CA PHE A 136 -2.58 10.03 -2.19
C PHE A 136 -1.35 10.36 -1.34
N MET A 137 -0.17 10.28 -1.94
CA MET A 137 1.11 10.44 -1.23
C MET A 137 1.94 11.53 -1.88
N ARG A 138 2.08 12.65 -1.17
CA ARG A 138 2.82 13.82 -1.67
C ARG A 138 4.17 14.00 -0.98
N ASP A 139 4.34 13.36 0.18
CA ASP A 139 5.49 13.53 1.04
C ASP A 139 6.26 12.23 1.24
N ASN A 140 7.52 12.36 1.65
CA ASN A 140 8.33 11.23 2.09
C ASN A 140 7.69 10.56 3.31
N LEU A 141 7.78 9.23 3.40
CA LEU A 141 7.40 8.50 4.61
C LEU A 141 8.52 8.58 5.65
N ARG A 142 8.12 8.71 6.92
CA ARG A 142 9.02 8.80 8.05
C ARG A 142 8.67 7.72 9.07
N PHE A 143 9.68 6.93 9.45
CA PHE A 143 9.55 5.92 10.48
C PHE A 143 10.49 6.23 11.64
N PRO A 144 9.97 6.66 12.81
CA PRO A 144 10.79 6.93 13.98
C PRO A 144 11.48 5.66 14.48
N ARG A 145 12.68 5.81 15.03
CA ARG A 145 13.41 4.69 15.66
C ARG A 145 12.72 4.19 16.93
N ASN A 146 12.07 5.09 17.67
CA ASN A 146 11.36 4.72 18.89
C ASN A 146 10.03 4.05 18.57
N ILE A 147 9.91 2.77 18.86
CA ILE A 147 8.79 1.87 18.61
C ILE A 147 7.51 2.29 19.40
N ASN A 148 7.60 3.21 20.35
CA ASN A 148 6.47 3.68 21.18
C ASN A 148 5.69 4.87 20.59
N ALA A 149 6.08 5.41 19.46
CA ALA A 149 5.31 6.42 18.75
C ALA A 149 4.51 5.77 17.64
N GLN A 150 3.27 5.42 17.92
CA GLN A 150 2.31 5.04 16.89
C GLN A 150 2.22 6.19 15.87
N ALA A 151 2.66 5.93 14.65
CA ALA A 151 2.49 6.85 13.55
C ALA A 151 1.00 6.91 13.19
N SER A 152 0.30 7.85 13.80
CA SER A 152 -1.01 8.29 13.35
C SER A 152 -0.80 9.39 12.30
N SER A 153 -0.72 9.02 11.05
CA SER A 153 -0.95 9.95 9.95
C SER A 153 -1.76 9.22 8.89
N THR A 154 -3.05 9.25 9.09
CA THR A 154 -4.02 8.93 8.06
C THR A 154 -4.30 10.21 7.29
N PRO A 155 -3.94 10.34 6.02
CA PRO A 155 -4.57 11.33 5.17
C PRO A 155 -5.97 10.78 4.83
N GLN A 156 -6.99 11.30 5.46
CA GLN A 156 -8.34 11.16 4.96
C GLN A 156 -8.43 11.94 3.64
N ALA A 157 -8.52 11.22 2.54
CA ALA A 157 -9.00 11.81 1.31
C ALA A 157 -10.53 11.84 1.40
N GLU A 158 -11.07 12.97 1.75
CA GLU A 158 -12.46 13.27 1.45
C GLU A 158 -12.62 13.39 -0.06
N ALA A 159 -13.61 12.66 -0.57
CA ALA A 159 -14.00 12.68 -1.97
C ALA A 159 -14.58 14.04 -2.40
#